data_5188357ed0483e72e219f08f9b1c22fb
#
_entry.id   5188357ed0483e72e219f08f9b1c22fb
#
_cell.length_a   1.000
_cell.length_b   1.000
_cell.length_c   1.000
_cell.angle_alpha   90.00
_cell.angle_beta   90.00
_cell.angle_gamma   90.00
#
_symmetry.space_group_name_H-M   'P 1'
#
loop_
_entity.id
_entity.type
_entity.pdbx_description
1 polymer ?
#
loop_
_entity_poly.entity_id
_entity_poly.type
_entity_poly.pdbx_seq_one_letter_code
_entity_poly.pdbx_strand_id
1 'polypeptide(L)'
;MKTYYKFILTTFCKSFLFVFFVMFSLVIILNILSELEFFRNVEVNLIFPIYLSLLNSPSLIFEMFPFIFLITTQLFFINLFNDNQILIFKYSGLKNSKIISTITIFSFLLGIFIISIFYSFSSNLKNYYLEFKNNYTADDKYLAVVTKNGLWIKDIINKKISIINASKIEDNFLINSFITQFDENFEVLKNIQAKK
;
A
#
# COMPACT_ATOMS: atom_id res chain seq x y z
N MET A 1 22.01 3.57 28.46
CA MET A 1 21.97 4.33 27.18
C MET A 1 22.36 5.77 27.47
N LYS A 2 23.27 6.39 26.68
CA LYS A 2 23.64 7.80 26.93
C LYS A 2 22.42 8.68 26.67
N THR A 3 22.17 9.66 27.53
CA THR A 3 20.96 10.51 27.53
C THR A 3 20.65 11.16 26.18
N TYR A 4 21.67 11.53 25.41
CA TYR A 4 21.50 12.13 24.09
C TYR A 4 20.90 11.16 23.05
N TYR A 5 21.21 9.85 23.09
CA TYR A 5 20.58 8.87 22.19
C TYR A 5 19.07 8.77 22.44
N LYS A 6 18.68 8.70 23.71
CA LYS A 6 17.27 8.67 24.09
C LYS A 6 16.55 9.92 23.58
N PHE A 7 17.17 11.08 23.73
CA PHE A 7 16.61 12.35 23.28
C PHE A 7 16.43 12.35 21.75
N ILE A 8 17.47 12.04 20.96
CA ILE A 8 17.45 12.01 19.50
C ILE A 8 16.36 11.05 19.01
N LEU A 9 16.32 9.82 19.54
CA LEU A 9 15.34 8.82 19.15
C LEU A 9 13.91 9.25 19.49
N THR A 10 13.69 9.80 20.70
CA THR A 10 12.36 10.25 21.12
C THR A 10 11.87 11.41 20.25
N THR A 11 12.74 12.38 19.92
CA THR A 11 12.41 13.52 19.06
C THR A 11 12.11 13.04 17.64
N PHE A 12 12.90 12.10 17.10
CA PHE A 12 12.63 11.51 15.80
C PHE A 12 11.31 10.75 15.78
N CYS A 13 11.04 9.90 16.79
CA CYS A 13 9.78 9.17 16.89
C CYS A 13 8.56 10.12 16.99
N LYS A 14 8.66 11.20 17.74
CA LYS A 14 7.59 12.22 17.81
C LYS A 14 7.32 12.84 16.43
N SER A 15 8.37 13.24 15.72
CA SER A 15 8.26 13.77 14.35
C SER A 15 7.68 12.72 13.40
N PHE A 16 8.10 11.47 13.50
CA PHE A 16 7.60 10.37 12.69
C PHE A 16 6.11 10.12 12.93
N LEU A 17 5.68 10.00 14.18
CA LEU A 17 4.27 9.81 14.52
C LEU A 17 3.41 10.97 14.04
N PHE A 18 3.89 12.21 14.22
CA PHE A 18 3.16 13.38 13.74
C PHE A 18 2.96 13.34 12.23
N VAL A 19 4.03 13.14 11.44
CA VAL A 19 3.94 13.05 9.98
C VAL A 19 3.08 11.86 9.55
N PHE A 20 3.26 10.71 10.21
CA PHE A 20 2.47 9.52 9.93
C PHE A 20 0.96 9.78 10.08
N PHE A 21 0.52 10.37 11.20
CA PHE A 21 -0.90 10.65 11.41
C PHE A 21 -1.46 11.71 10.45
N VAL A 22 -0.68 12.73 10.10
CA VAL A 22 -1.07 13.72 9.10
C VAL A 22 -1.25 13.05 7.73
N MET A 23 -0.30 12.25 7.29
CA MET A 23 -0.38 11.54 6.00
C MET A 23 -1.48 10.50 6.00
N PHE A 24 -1.67 9.78 7.11
CA PHE A 24 -2.73 8.78 7.24
C PHE A 24 -4.13 9.41 7.16
N SER A 25 -4.35 10.55 7.83
CA SER A 25 -5.63 11.27 7.74
C SER A 25 -5.90 11.75 6.31
N LEU A 26 -4.89 12.25 5.60
CA LEU A 26 -5.00 12.67 4.21
C LEU A 26 -5.35 11.49 3.29
N VAL A 27 -4.68 10.35 3.45
CA VAL A 27 -4.97 9.12 2.69
C VAL A 27 -6.41 8.66 2.93
N ILE A 28 -6.88 8.66 4.19
CA ILE A 28 -8.27 8.27 4.50
C ILE A 28 -9.25 9.20 3.78
N ILE A 29 -9.07 10.53 3.87
CA ILE A 29 -9.97 11.50 3.23
C ILE A 29 -10.04 11.27 1.71
N LEU A 30 -8.90 11.16 1.04
CA LEU A 30 -8.83 10.93 -0.40
C LEU A 30 -9.47 9.59 -0.79
N ASN A 31 -9.25 8.54 0.01
CA ASN A 31 -9.80 7.23 -0.26
C ASN A 31 -11.32 7.19 -0.05
N ILE A 32 -11.85 7.88 0.98
CA ILE A 32 -13.30 8.03 1.17
C ILE A 32 -13.94 8.70 -0.05
N LEU A 33 -13.35 9.79 -0.56
CA LEU A 33 -13.86 10.47 -1.75
C LEU A 33 -13.89 9.53 -2.98
N SER A 34 -12.83 8.76 -3.18
CA SER A 34 -12.74 7.77 -4.26
C SER A 34 -13.79 6.66 -4.12
N GLU A 35 -14.01 6.15 -2.90
CA GLU A 35 -15.02 5.12 -2.67
C GLU A 35 -16.45 5.66 -2.83
N LEU A 36 -16.72 6.88 -2.37
CA LEU A 36 -18.04 7.52 -2.58
C LEU A 36 -18.32 7.73 -4.07
N GLU A 37 -17.33 8.10 -4.86
CA GLU A 37 -17.49 8.22 -6.32
C GLU A 37 -17.77 6.87 -6.98
N PHE A 38 -17.07 5.81 -6.55
CA PHE A 38 -17.28 4.46 -7.06
C PHE A 38 -18.72 3.96 -6.80
N PHE A 39 -19.25 4.20 -5.61
CA PHE A 39 -20.60 3.76 -5.20
C PHE A 39 -21.71 4.75 -5.55
N ARG A 40 -21.42 5.81 -6.31
CA ARG A 40 -22.41 6.86 -6.64
C ARG A 40 -23.68 6.35 -7.29
N ASN A 41 -23.57 5.29 -8.11
CA ASN A 41 -24.67 4.71 -8.88
C ASN A 41 -25.17 3.36 -8.29
N VAL A 42 -24.74 3.01 -7.09
CA VAL A 42 -25.09 1.74 -6.42
C VAL A 42 -25.82 2.09 -5.11
N GLU A 43 -26.96 1.49 -4.89
CA GLU A 43 -27.71 1.66 -3.62
C GLU A 43 -26.99 0.95 -2.47
N VAL A 44 -26.08 1.63 -1.80
CA VAL A 44 -25.37 1.15 -0.61
C VAL A 44 -25.51 2.16 0.53
N ASN A 45 -25.45 1.67 1.76
CA ASN A 45 -25.41 2.54 2.93
C ASN A 45 -24.12 3.38 2.90
N LEU A 46 -24.21 4.69 3.22
CA LEU A 46 -23.05 5.61 3.26
C LEU A 46 -21.92 5.16 4.19
N ILE A 47 -22.23 4.33 5.19
CA ILE A 47 -21.21 3.76 6.09
C ILE A 47 -20.30 2.76 5.35
N PHE A 48 -20.81 2.09 4.31
CA PHE A 48 -20.07 1.03 3.61
C PHE A 48 -18.83 1.56 2.85
N PRO A 49 -18.90 2.63 2.05
CA PRO A 49 -17.72 3.25 1.44
C PRO A 49 -16.68 3.72 2.47
N ILE A 50 -17.12 4.24 3.63
CA ILE A 50 -16.22 4.65 4.72
C ILE A 50 -15.49 3.42 5.29
N TYR A 51 -16.20 2.32 5.52
CA TYR A 51 -15.60 1.07 6.00
C TYR A 51 -14.58 0.51 5.00
N LEU A 52 -14.91 0.47 3.71
CA LEU A 52 -13.98 0.05 2.67
C LEU A 52 -12.74 0.92 2.60
N SER A 53 -12.92 2.22 2.74
CA SER A 53 -11.83 3.18 2.78
C SER A 53 -10.87 2.92 3.94
N LEU A 54 -11.39 2.60 5.14
CA LEU A 54 -10.57 2.23 6.29
C LEU A 54 -9.79 0.93 6.06
N LEU A 55 -10.39 -0.06 5.39
CA LEU A 55 -9.70 -1.32 5.05
C LEU A 55 -8.56 -1.12 4.04
N ASN A 56 -8.75 -0.24 3.06
CA ASN A 56 -7.75 0.01 2.01
C ASN A 56 -6.64 0.98 2.44
N SER A 57 -6.93 1.93 3.35
CA SER A 57 -6.00 2.98 3.75
C SER A 57 -4.64 2.49 4.28
N PRO A 58 -4.53 1.40 5.06
CA PRO A 58 -3.23 0.88 5.49
C PRO A 58 -2.33 0.44 4.33
N SER A 59 -2.89 -0.09 3.24
CA SER A 59 -2.12 -0.44 2.05
C SER A 59 -1.60 0.79 1.31
N LEU A 60 -2.44 1.82 1.20
CA LEU A 60 -2.04 3.08 0.56
C LEU A 60 -0.98 3.82 1.35
N ILE A 61 -1.10 3.85 2.69
CA ILE A 61 -0.07 4.49 3.54
C ILE A 61 1.25 3.72 3.49
N PHE A 62 1.22 2.38 3.31
CA PHE A 62 2.42 1.59 3.14
C PHE A 62 3.24 2.04 1.92
N GLU A 63 2.58 2.33 0.81
CA GLU A 63 3.23 2.83 -0.41
C GLU A 63 3.84 4.24 -0.21
N MET A 64 3.32 5.01 0.76
CA MET A 64 3.79 6.36 1.06
C MET A 64 4.91 6.44 2.10
N PHE A 65 5.35 5.32 2.70
CA PHE A 65 6.39 5.34 3.74
C PHE A 65 7.71 6.03 3.32
N PRO A 66 8.22 5.90 2.08
CA PRO A 66 9.41 6.65 1.67
C PRO A 66 9.24 8.17 1.81
N PHE A 67 8.07 8.70 1.48
CA PHE A 67 7.76 10.13 1.64
C PHE A 67 7.61 10.51 3.11
N ILE A 68 6.97 9.65 3.92
CA ILE A 68 6.83 9.85 5.36
C ILE A 68 8.22 9.96 6.02
N PHE A 69 9.15 9.06 5.69
CA PHE A 69 10.52 9.12 6.20
C PHE A 69 11.26 10.39 5.76
N LEU A 70 11.09 10.80 4.50
CA LEU A 70 11.70 12.01 3.98
C LEU A 70 11.22 13.25 4.74
N ILE A 71 9.90 13.44 4.85
CA ILE A 71 9.31 14.58 5.56
C ILE A 71 9.64 14.52 7.05
N THR A 72 9.60 13.35 7.67
CA THR A 72 9.99 13.14 9.07
C THR A 72 11.41 13.59 9.33
N THR A 73 12.35 13.21 8.46
CA THR A 73 13.76 13.57 8.61
C THR A 73 13.95 15.09 8.50
N GLN A 74 13.27 15.72 7.55
CA GLN A 74 13.30 17.19 7.42
C GLN A 74 12.74 17.86 8.67
N LEU A 75 11.56 17.47 9.12
CA LEU A 75 10.92 18.03 10.31
C LEU A 75 11.77 17.84 11.57
N PHE A 76 12.38 16.66 11.72
CA PHE A 76 13.29 16.38 12.82
C PHE A 76 14.48 17.36 12.85
N PHE A 77 15.13 17.59 11.71
CA PHE A 77 16.25 18.53 11.66
C PHE A 77 15.81 19.98 11.88
N ILE A 78 14.66 20.38 11.32
CA ILE A 78 14.09 21.73 11.57
C ILE A 78 13.88 21.93 13.07
N ASN A 79 13.29 20.98 13.78
CA ASN A 79 13.07 21.06 15.22
C ASN A 79 14.39 21.18 16.00
N LEU A 80 15.41 20.37 15.62
CA LEU A 80 16.73 20.46 16.25
C LEU A 80 17.41 21.83 16.05
N PHE A 81 17.20 22.45 14.89
CA PHE A 81 17.75 23.77 14.59
C PHE A 81 17.01 24.87 15.35
N ASN A 82 15.68 24.88 15.31
CA ASN A 82 14.85 25.90 15.93
C ASN A 82 15.03 25.95 17.45
N ASP A 83 15.18 24.79 18.10
CA ASP A 83 15.39 24.71 19.55
C ASP A 83 16.86 24.89 19.97
N ASN A 84 17.77 25.31 19.08
CA ASN A 84 19.21 25.45 19.31
C ASN A 84 19.89 24.16 19.83
N GLN A 85 19.26 23.02 19.70
CA GLN A 85 19.74 21.75 20.28
C GLN A 85 21.02 21.25 19.60
N ILE A 86 21.22 21.59 18.34
CA ILE A 86 22.48 21.29 17.62
C ILE A 86 23.67 22.04 18.26
N LEU A 87 23.48 23.26 18.72
CA LEU A 87 24.52 24.00 19.43
C LEU A 87 24.85 23.34 20.78
N ILE A 88 23.83 22.94 21.54
CA ILE A 88 24.00 22.22 22.82
C ILE A 88 24.77 20.91 22.59
N PHE A 89 24.46 20.15 21.55
CA PHE A 89 25.19 18.93 21.20
C PHE A 89 26.65 19.21 20.84
N LYS A 90 26.93 20.28 20.08
CA LYS A 90 28.29 20.67 19.73
C LYS A 90 29.10 21.05 20.98
N TYR A 91 28.53 21.87 21.91
CA TYR A 91 29.17 22.19 23.17
C TYR A 91 29.43 20.96 24.06
N SER A 92 28.58 19.93 23.96
CA SER A 92 28.76 18.67 24.65
C SER A 92 29.76 17.73 23.95
N GLY A 93 30.44 18.17 22.86
CA GLY A 93 31.42 17.39 22.11
C GLY A 93 30.79 16.36 21.18
N LEU A 94 29.47 16.41 20.92
CA LEU A 94 28.79 15.46 20.01
C LEU A 94 28.98 15.95 18.56
N LYS A 95 29.57 15.08 17.73
CA LYS A 95 29.76 15.36 16.29
C LYS A 95 28.43 15.20 15.52
N ASN A 96 28.17 16.06 14.55
CA ASN A 96 26.97 15.98 13.68
C ASN A 96 26.85 14.60 12.99
N SER A 97 27.99 14.03 12.56
CA SER A 97 28.02 12.68 11.96
C SER A 97 27.43 11.61 12.89
N LYS A 98 27.56 11.77 14.21
CA LYS A 98 27.01 10.82 15.19
C LYS A 98 25.49 10.93 15.33
N ILE A 99 24.94 12.14 15.18
CA ILE A 99 23.49 12.38 15.14
C ILE A 99 22.91 11.70 13.88
N ILE A 100 23.50 11.97 12.72
CA ILE A 100 23.08 11.41 11.43
C ILE A 100 23.15 9.88 11.47
N SER A 101 24.27 9.31 11.90
CA SER A 101 24.44 7.86 11.98
C SER A 101 23.40 7.20 12.92
N THR A 102 23.07 7.84 14.04
CA THR A 102 22.06 7.33 14.97
C THR A 102 20.68 7.25 14.31
N ILE A 103 20.29 8.31 13.56
CA ILE A 103 19.00 8.36 12.88
C ILE A 103 18.97 7.35 11.72
N THR A 104 20.05 7.26 10.94
CA THR A 104 20.15 6.31 9.82
C THR A 104 19.96 4.88 10.28
N ILE A 105 20.67 4.47 11.34
CA ILE A 105 20.54 3.12 11.89
C ILE A 105 19.12 2.89 12.42
N PHE A 106 18.57 3.84 13.15
CA PHE A 106 17.21 3.73 13.69
C PHE A 106 16.15 3.67 12.57
N SER A 107 16.23 4.53 11.56
CA SER A 107 15.32 4.52 10.42
C SER A 107 15.41 3.22 9.64
N PHE A 108 16.61 2.65 9.49
CA PHE A 108 16.80 1.36 8.84
C PHE A 108 16.10 0.22 9.61
N LEU A 109 16.29 0.16 10.93
CA LEU A 109 15.61 -0.83 11.79
C LEU A 109 14.10 -0.67 11.77
N LEU A 110 13.62 0.58 11.80
CA LEU A 110 12.19 0.91 11.71
C LEU A 110 11.63 0.52 10.33
N GLY A 111 12.37 0.70 9.25
CA GLY A 111 12.01 0.23 7.90
C GLY A 111 11.85 -1.28 7.82
N ILE A 112 12.78 -2.05 8.40
CA ILE A 112 12.67 -3.53 8.50
C ILE A 112 11.40 -3.92 9.28
N PHE A 113 11.13 -3.26 10.40
CA PHE A 113 9.93 -3.49 11.20
C PHE A 113 8.64 -3.25 10.40
N ILE A 114 8.59 -2.13 9.65
CA ILE A 114 7.45 -1.78 8.81
C ILE A 114 7.23 -2.83 7.71
N ILE A 115 8.29 -3.24 7.01
CA ILE A 115 8.18 -4.26 5.95
C ILE A 115 7.73 -5.61 6.54
N SER A 116 8.26 -6.02 7.68
CA SER A 116 7.98 -7.35 8.25
C SER A 116 6.58 -7.45 8.88
N ILE A 117 6.13 -6.42 9.57
CA ILE A 117 4.88 -6.45 10.36
C ILE A 117 3.76 -5.67 9.69
N PHE A 118 4.01 -4.41 9.34
CA PHE A 118 2.98 -3.54 8.82
C PHE A 118 2.53 -3.95 7.41
N TYR A 119 3.44 -4.42 6.55
CA TYR A 119 3.08 -4.95 5.23
C TYR A 119 2.14 -6.15 5.34
N SER A 120 2.44 -7.11 6.18
CA SER A 120 1.60 -8.30 6.38
C SER A 120 0.19 -7.92 6.87
N PHE A 121 0.12 -6.99 7.83
CA PHE A 121 -1.14 -6.46 8.35
C PHE A 121 -1.94 -5.72 7.26
N SER A 122 -1.31 -4.82 6.52
CA SER A 122 -1.97 -4.02 5.48
C SER A 122 -2.43 -4.87 4.29
N SER A 123 -1.65 -5.90 3.92
CA SER A 123 -2.00 -6.85 2.86
C SER A 123 -3.26 -7.65 3.20
N ASN A 124 -3.38 -8.13 4.44
CA ASN A 124 -4.58 -8.83 4.88
C ASN A 124 -5.82 -7.93 4.82
N LEU A 125 -5.71 -6.68 5.28
CA LEU A 125 -6.83 -5.73 5.20
C LEU A 125 -7.19 -5.40 3.75
N LYS A 126 -6.23 -5.28 2.87
CA LYS A 126 -6.47 -5.08 1.44
C LYS A 126 -7.19 -6.26 0.79
N ASN A 127 -6.87 -7.49 1.18
CA ASN A 127 -7.58 -8.68 0.70
C ASN A 127 -9.05 -8.63 1.09
N TYR A 128 -9.39 -8.31 2.34
CA TYR A 128 -10.78 -8.11 2.78
C TYR A 128 -11.46 -6.97 2.00
N TYR A 129 -10.76 -5.86 1.80
CA TYR A 129 -11.27 -4.76 0.98
C TYR A 129 -11.64 -5.23 -0.44
N LEU A 130 -10.77 -5.97 -1.11
CA LEU A 130 -11.01 -6.48 -2.46
C LEU A 130 -12.17 -7.47 -2.49
N GLU A 131 -12.25 -8.37 -1.51
CA GLU A 131 -13.34 -9.34 -1.39
C GLU A 131 -14.70 -8.66 -1.24
N PHE A 132 -14.81 -7.67 -0.34
CA PHE A 132 -16.04 -6.90 -0.17
C PHE A 132 -16.39 -6.07 -1.40
N LYS A 133 -15.42 -5.44 -2.03
CA LYS A 133 -15.64 -4.59 -3.20
C LYS A 133 -16.07 -5.41 -4.43
N ASN A 134 -15.52 -6.62 -4.62
CA ASN A 134 -15.90 -7.51 -5.72
C ASN A 134 -17.38 -7.90 -5.71
N ASN A 135 -18.01 -7.98 -4.54
CA ASN A 135 -19.44 -8.28 -4.44
C ASN A 135 -20.35 -7.20 -5.07
N TYR A 136 -19.83 -6.01 -5.28
CA TYR A 136 -20.56 -4.85 -5.86
C TYR A 136 -20.05 -4.47 -7.25
N THR A 137 -19.03 -5.15 -7.76
CA THR A 137 -18.53 -4.93 -9.12
C THR A 137 -19.19 -5.97 -10.02
N ALA A 138 -20.10 -5.53 -10.89
CA ALA A 138 -20.69 -6.39 -11.92
C ALA A 138 -19.68 -6.86 -12.98
N ASP A 139 -18.49 -6.28 -12.98
CA ASP A 139 -17.35 -6.63 -13.82
C ASP A 139 -16.24 -7.20 -12.95
N ASP A 140 -15.84 -8.45 -13.20
CA ASP A 140 -14.66 -9.11 -12.58
C ASP A 140 -13.31 -8.43 -12.93
N LYS A 141 -13.31 -7.12 -13.11
CA LYS A 141 -12.14 -6.29 -13.50
C LYS A 141 -10.96 -6.42 -12.55
N TYR A 142 -11.20 -6.78 -11.29
CA TYR A 142 -10.12 -6.94 -10.29
C TYR A 142 -9.37 -8.26 -10.40
N LEU A 143 -9.87 -9.21 -11.17
CA LEU A 143 -9.16 -10.46 -11.52
C LEU A 143 -8.40 -10.34 -12.84
N ALA A 144 -8.48 -9.19 -13.51
CA ALA A 144 -7.80 -8.93 -14.77
C ALA A 144 -6.55 -8.05 -14.54
N VAL A 145 -5.40 -8.53 -14.99
CA VAL A 145 -4.14 -7.77 -14.99
C VAL A 145 -3.78 -7.42 -16.42
N VAL A 146 -3.73 -6.12 -16.73
CA VAL A 146 -3.26 -5.63 -18.03
C VAL A 146 -1.76 -5.44 -17.95
N THR A 147 -1.01 -6.22 -18.70
CA THR A 147 0.45 -6.10 -18.84
C THR A 147 0.81 -5.62 -20.24
N LYS A 148 2.10 -5.29 -20.47
CA LYS A 148 2.60 -4.99 -21.82
C LYS A 148 2.41 -6.14 -22.81
N ASN A 149 2.24 -7.36 -22.31
CA ASN A 149 2.08 -8.60 -23.09
C ASN A 149 0.61 -9.03 -23.23
N GLY A 150 -0.34 -8.18 -22.86
CA GLY A 150 -1.77 -8.44 -22.99
C GLY A 150 -2.55 -8.46 -21.66
N LEU A 151 -3.79 -8.86 -21.77
CA LEU A 151 -4.74 -8.99 -20.66
C LEU A 151 -4.66 -10.40 -20.08
N TRP A 152 -4.55 -10.52 -18.78
CA TRP A 152 -4.61 -11.78 -18.05
C TRP A 152 -5.80 -11.76 -17.10
N ILE A 153 -6.68 -12.73 -17.24
CA ILE A 153 -7.87 -12.89 -16.39
C ILE A 153 -7.76 -14.24 -15.70
N LYS A 154 -7.96 -14.27 -14.39
CA LYS A 154 -8.18 -15.50 -13.63
C LYS A 154 -9.65 -15.56 -13.24
N ASP A 155 -10.30 -16.64 -13.61
CA ASP A 155 -11.70 -16.92 -13.29
C ASP A 155 -11.83 -18.26 -12.59
N ILE A 156 -12.75 -18.37 -11.64
CA ILE A 156 -12.99 -19.61 -10.87
C ILE A 156 -14.48 -19.94 -10.95
N ILE A 157 -14.83 -20.85 -11.82
CA ILE A 157 -16.21 -21.32 -12.02
C ILE A 157 -16.30 -22.80 -11.65
N ASN A 158 -17.24 -23.18 -10.79
CA ASN A 158 -17.50 -24.56 -10.38
C ASN A 158 -16.23 -25.32 -9.95
N LYS A 159 -15.39 -24.67 -9.13
CA LYS A 159 -14.12 -25.23 -8.65
C LYS A 159 -13.05 -25.47 -9.73
N LYS A 160 -13.25 -24.98 -10.94
CA LYS A 160 -12.26 -24.99 -12.01
C LYS A 160 -11.63 -23.61 -12.13
N ILE A 161 -10.31 -23.58 -12.20
CA ILE A 161 -9.55 -22.35 -12.36
C ILE A 161 -9.30 -22.15 -13.86
N SER A 162 -9.80 -21.06 -14.43
CA SER A 162 -9.56 -20.69 -15.82
C SER A 162 -8.60 -19.50 -15.87
N ILE A 163 -7.47 -19.64 -16.54
CA ILE A 163 -6.54 -18.55 -16.81
C ILE A 163 -6.71 -18.19 -18.28
N ILE A 164 -7.13 -16.94 -18.52
CA ILE A 164 -7.37 -16.41 -19.85
C ILE A 164 -6.28 -15.37 -20.13
N ASN A 165 -5.57 -15.57 -21.23
CA ASN A 165 -4.66 -14.56 -21.77
C ASN A 165 -5.21 -14.06 -23.10
N ALA A 166 -5.23 -12.74 -23.33
CA ALA A 166 -5.63 -12.15 -24.60
C ALA A 166 -4.69 -10.99 -24.97
N SER A 167 -4.38 -10.84 -26.23
CA SER A 167 -3.50 -9.76 -26.71
C SER A 167 -4.14 -8.39 -26.53
N LYS A 168 -5.43 -8.25 -26.77
CA LYS A 168 -6.21 -7.01 -26.63
C LYS A 168 -7.71 -7.29 -26.62
N ILE A 169 -8.47 -6.28 -26.23
CA ILE A 169 -9.94 -6.26 -26.34
C ILE A 169 -10.30 -5.30 -27.48
N GLU A 170 -11.13 -5.75 -28.43
CA GLU A 170 -11.73 -4.91 -29.46
C GLU A 170 -13.22 -5.21 -29.54
N ASP A 171 -14.04 -4.16 -29.48
CA ASP A 171 -15.51 -4.25 -29.65
C ASP A 171 -16.18 -5.37 -28.80
N ASN A 172 -15.81 -5.49 -27.53
CA ASN A 172 -16.24 -6.55 -26.59
C ASN A 172 -15.75 -7.97 -26.90
N PHE A 173 -14.77 -8.15 -27.80
CA PHE A 173 -14.16 -9.45 -28.08
C PHE A 173 -12.70 -9.50 -27.63
N LEU A 174 -12.28 -10.66 -27.13
CA LEU A 174 -10.89 -10.97 -26.83
C LEU A 174 -10.19 -11.44 -28.10
N ILE A 175 -9.11 -10.75 -28.49
CA ILE A 175 -8.33 -11.08 -29.67
C ILE A 175 -7.09 -11.89 -29.29
N ASN A 176 -6.83 -12.95 -30.06
CA ASN A 176 -5.75 -13.92 -29.82
C ASN A 176 -5.81 -14.43 -28.37
N SER A 177 -6.94 -14.97 -27.98
CA SER A 177 -7.14 -15.48 -26.63
C SER A 177 -6.62 -16.91 -26.47
N PHE A 178 -5.98 -17.16 -25.34
CA PHE A 178 -5.51 -18.45 -24.89
C PHE A 178 -6.11 -18.72 -23.52
N ILE A 179 -6.89 -19.79 -23.39
CA ILE A 179 -7.60 -20.15 -22.17
C ILE A 179 -7.08 -21.50 -21.71
N THR A 180 -6.50 -21.53 -20.50
CA THR A 180 -6.10 -22.77 -19.84
C THR A 180 -6.99 -23.01 -18.63
N GLN A 181 -7.65 -24.16 -18.59
CA GLN A 181 -8.46 -24.59 -17.45
C GLN A 181 -7.69 -25.62 -16.62
N PHE A 182 -7.71 -25.40 -15.31
CA PHE A 182 -7.12 -26.29 -14.31
C PHE A 182 -8.20 -26.86 -13.38
N ASP A 183 -7.93 -27.99 -12.79
CA ASP A 183 -8.69 -28.52 -11.65
C ASP A 183 -8.23 -27.88 -10.31
N GLU A 184 -8.80 -28.38 -9.19
CA GLU A 184 -8.43 -27.94 -7.83
C GLU A 184 -6.96 -28.25 -7.48
N ASN A 185 -6.32 -29.22 -8.15
CA ASN A 185 -4.93 -29.63 -7.93
C ASN A 185 -3.96 -28.95 -8.89
N PHE A 186 -4.42 -27.95 -9.67
CA PHE A 186 -3.65 -27.27 -10.73
C PHE A 186 -3.21 -28.20 -11.88
N GLU A 187 -3.90 -29.32 -12.12
CA GLU A 187 -3.70 -30.12 -13.31
C GLU A 187 -4.45 -29.50 -14.50
N VAL A 188 -3.82 -29.48 -15.68
CA VAL A 188 -4.40 -28.87 -16.87
C VAL A 188 -5.51 -29.78 -17.39
N LEU A 189 -6.75 -29.31 -17.37
CA LEU A 189 -7.91 -29.99 -17.89
C LEU A 189 -8.10 -29.77 -19.40
N LYS A 190 -7.91 -28.50 -19.84
CA LYS A 190 -8.18 -28.11 -21.23
C LYS A 190 -7.42 -26.84 -21.59
N ASN A 191 -6.93 -26.81 -22.83
CA ASN A 191 -6.39 -25.62 -23.48
C ASN A 191 -7.26 -25.26 -24.69
N ILE A 192 -7.65 -23.98 -24.77
CA ILE A 192 -8.45 -23.44 -25.87
C ILE A 192 -7.69 -22.26 -26.43
N GLN A 193 -7.49 -22.21 -27.73
CA GLN A 193 -6.92 -21.08 -28.43
C GLN A 193 -7.93 -20.57 -29.45
N ALA A 194 -8.21 -19.25 -29.38
CA ALA A 194 -9.10 -18.59 -30.33
C ALA A 194 -8.41 -17.34 -30.90
N LYS A 195 -8.58 -17.11 -32.21
CA LYS A 195 -8.04 -15.91 -32.87
C LYS A 195 -9.01 -14.72 -32.78
N LYS A 196 -10.31 -14.99 -32.71
CA LYS A 196 -11.38 -14.03 -32.47
C LYS A 196 -12.61 -14.79 -31.93
#